data_7fa01c4626e38f1b97ce0fa62559ee9c
#
_entry.id   7fa01c4626e38f1b97ce0fa62559ee9c
#
_cell.length_a   1.000
_cell.length_b   1.000
_cell.length_c   1.000
_cell.angle_alpha   90.00
_cell.angle_beta   90.00
_cell.angle_gamma   90.00
#
_symmetry.space_group_name_H-M   'P 1'
#
loop_
_entity.id
_entity.type
_entity.pdbx_description
1 polymer ?
#
loop_
_entity_poly.entity_id
_entity_poly.type
_entity_poly.pdbx_seq_one_letter_code
_entity_poly.pdbx_strand_id
1 'polypeptide(L)'
;MEDKLILLKEYKLFINRYEKLVINLNNSYKDIKTRIINTMYNILEDIYYTNLLEINKRKNYQRKIIVNIKMLDYYFYKLYKDNIILEINYNKINNNLLTILKLVLGWMK
;
A
#
# COMPACT_ATOMS: atom_id res chain seq x y z
N MET A 1 -5.50 -11.06 -16.23
CA MET A 1 -4.41 -10.29 -16.84
C MET A 1 -4.59 -8.79 -16.74
N GLU A 2 -5.79 -8.30 -17.04
CA GLU A 2 -6.10 -6.88 -16.89
C GLU A 2 -5.99 -6.40 -15.44
N ASP A 3 -6.42 -7.22 -14.48
CA ASP A 3 -6.41 -6.86 -13.06
C ASP A 3 -5.01 -6.50 -12.56
N LYS A 4 -3.99 -7.26 -12.97
CA LYS A 4 -2.63 -6.96 -12.53
C LYS A 4 -2.07 -5.68 -13.13
N LEU A 5 -2.47 -5.34 -14.37
CA LEU A 5 -2.04 -4.11 -15.02
C LEU A 5 -2.71 -2.91 -14.36
N ILE A 6 -4.00 -3.03 -14.05
CA ILE A 6 -4.75 -1.99 -13.34
C ILE A 6 -4.20 -1.84 -11.92
N LEU A 7 -3.94 -2.94 -11.24
CA LEU A 7 -3.35 -2.94 -9.90
C LEU A 7 -2.02 -2.18 -9.88
N LEU A 8 -1.13 -2.52 -10.80
CA LEU A 8 0.19 -1.88 -10.86
C LEU A 8 0.07 -0.38 -11.09
N LYS A 9 -0.79 0.03 -12.02
CA LYS A 9 -1.04 1.43 -12.32
C LYS A 9 -1.60 2.16 -11.10
N GLU A 10 -2.63 1.61 -10.49
CA GLU A 10 -3.28 2.24 -9.33
C GLU A 10 -2.34 2.32 -8.13
N TYR A 11 -1.53 1.28 -7.92
CA TYR A 11 -0.60 1.29 -6.81
C TYR A 11 0.50 2.34 -7.00
N LYS A 12 1.03 2.48 -8.22
CA LYS A 12 2.02 3.54 -8.50
C LYS A 12 1.42 4.93 -8.30
N LEU A 13 0.16 5.13 -8.68
CA LEU A 13 -0.53 6.40 -8.41
C LEU A 13 -0.66 6.64 -6.91
N PHE A 14 -0.93 5.61 -6.13
CA PHE A 14 -1.00 5.72 -4.69
C PHE A 14 0.33 6.22 -4.11
N ILE A 15 1.44 5.60 -4.52
CA ILE A 15 2.77 6.04 -4.08
C ILE A 15 2.98 7.52 -4.45
N ASN A 16 2.70 7.88 -5.69
CA ASN A 16 2.91 9.25 -6.17
C ASN A 16 2.08 10.27 -5.39
N ARG A 17 0.87 9.90 -4.97
CA ARG A 17 -0.01 10.79 -4.21
C ARG A 17 0.45 11.00 -2.78
N TYR A 18 0.94 9.94 -2.13
CA TYR A 18 1.10 9.96 -0.67
C TYR A 18 2.54 9.89 -0.19
N GLU A 19 3.50 9.59 -1.05
CA GLU A 19 4.89 9.52 -0.66
C GLU A 19 5.40 10.84 -0.07
N LYS A 20 5.07 11.96 -0.72
CA LYS A 20 5.51 13.27 -0.27
C LYS A 20 4.92 13.63 1.09
N LEU A 21 3.66 13.28 1.31
CA LEU A 21 3.03 13.53 2.61
C LEU A 21 3.82 12.84 3.72
N VAL A 22 4.25 11.61 3.49
CA VAL A 22 5.01 10.85 4.49
C VAL A 22 6.42 11.42 4.65
N ILE A 23 7.11 11.69 3.54
CA ILE A 23 8.47 12.24 3.58
C ILE A 23 8.50 13.57 4.33
N ASN A 24 7.46 14.39 4.19
CA ASN A 24 7.39 15.70 4.81
C ASN A 24 6.95 15.68 6.29
N LEU A 25 6.67 14.51 6.86
CA LEU A 25 6.40 14.41 8.28
C LEU A 25 7.62 14.84 9.10
N ASN A 26 7.38 15.39 10.27
CA ASN A 26 8.44 15.83 11.18
C ASN A 26 9.38 14.66 11.50
N ASN A 27 10.68 14.95 11.64
CA ASN A 27 11.69 13.94 11.94
C ASN A 27 11.48 13.22 13.27
N SER A 28 10.69 13.80 14.18
CA SER A 28 10.31 13.10 15.42
C SER A 28 9.49 11.82 15.13
N TYR A 29 8.94 11.68 13.93
CA TYR A 29 8.19 10.50 13.50
C TYR A 29 8.97 9.61 12.54
N LYS A 30 10.29 9.68 12.57
CA LYS A 30 11.14 8.98 11.58
C LYS A 30 10.92 7.47 11.55
N ASP A 31 10.63 6.86 12.70
CA ASP A 31 10.45 5.41 12.75
C ASP A 31 9.21 4.97 11.97
N ILE A 32 8.08 5.64 12.18
CA ILE A 32 6.87 5.31 11.43
C ILE A 32 6.99 5.72 9.97
N LYS A 33 7.67 6.84 9.66
CA LYS A 33 7.97 7.24 8.28
C LYS A 33 8.71 6.13 7.55
N THR A 34 9.77 5.62 8.17
CA THR A 34 10.59 4.57 7.58
C THR A 34 9.77 3.30 7.31
N ARG A 35 8.93 2.91 8.27
CA ARG A 35 8.07 1.74 8.11
C ARG A 35 7.07 1.92 6.97
N ILE A 36 6.46 3.10 6.87
CA ILE A 36 5.50 3.37 5.80
C ILE A 36 6.20 3.31 4.43
N ILE A 37 7.30 4.02 4.27
CA ILE A 37 8.03 4.08 3.00
C ILE A 37 8.52 2.68 2.60
N ASN A 38 9.13 1.95 3.53
CA ASN A 38 9.59 0.60 3.25
C ASN A 38 8.44 -0.32 2.85
N THR A 39 7.32 -0.25 3.55
CA THR A 39 6.16 -1.08 3.23
C THR A 39 5.58 -0.72 1.87
N MET A 40 5.50 0.58 1.54
CA MET A 40 5.02 1.03 0.24
C MET A 40 5.83 0.41 -0.90
N TYR A 41 7.16 0.47 -0.81
CA TYR A 41 8.03 -0.06 -1.87
C TYR A 41 8.12 -1.58 -1.85
N ASN A 42 8.04 -2.21 -0.68
CA ASN A 42 7.98 -3.67 -0.59
C ASN A 42 6.74 -4.23 -1.30
N ILE A 43 5.61 -3.56 -1.18
CA ILE A 43 4.39 -3.97 -1.90
C ILE A 43 4.63 -3.88 -3.42
N LEU A 44 5.23 -2.79 -3.88
CA LEU A 44 5.52 -2.63 -5.31
C LEU A 44 6.44 -3.74 -5.82
N GLU A 45 7.52 -4.02 -5.08
CA GLU A 45 8.43 -5.11 -5.42
C GLU A 45 7.71 -6.46 -5.45
N ASP A 46 6.87 -6.71 -4.47
CA ASP A 46 6.13 -7.98 -4.40
C ASP A 46 5.15 -8.13 -5.55
N ILE A 47 4.52 -7.03 -6.00
CA ILE A 47 3.65 -7.07 -7.18
C ILE A 47 4.46 -7.46 -8.41
N TYR A 48 5.60 -6.82 -8.65
CA TYR A 48 6.47 -7.16 -9.77
C TYR A 48 6.97 -8.59 -9.69
N TYR A 49 7.45 -9.00 -8.51
CA TYR A 49 7.97 -10.35 -8.31
C TYR A 49 6.89 -11.41 -8.58
N THR A 50 5.70 -11.21 -8.00
CA THR A 50 4.60 -12.15 -8.13
C THR A 50 4.16 -12.32 -9.58
N ASN A 51 4.23 -11.24 -10.38
CA ASN A 51 3.89 -11.31 -11.81
C ASN A 51 4.85 -12.20 -12.60
N LEU A 52 6.05 -12.43 -12.10
CA LEU A 52 7.04 -13.31 -12.74
C LEU A 52 6.81 -14.78 -12.41
N LEU A 53 5.99 -15.07 -11.40
CA LEU A 53 5.74 -16.44 -10.97
C LEU A 53 4.63 -17.10 -11.79
N GLU A 54 4.71 -18.42 -11.90
CA GLU A 54 3.60 -19.20 -12.43
C GLU A 54 2.37 -19.00 -11.56
N ILE A 55 1.19 -19.06 -12.17
CA ILE A 55 -0.08 -18.76 -11.50
C ILE A 55 -0.26 -19.55 -10.21
N ASN A 56 0.07 -20.84 -10.25
CA ASN A 56 -0.11 -21.71 -9.08
C ASN A 56 0.85 -21.41 -7.92
N LYS A 57 1.85 -20.57 -8.14
CA LYS A 57 2.83 -20.21 -7.10
C LYS A 57 2.60 -18.81 -6.53
N ARG A 58 1.59 -18.09 -6.99
CA ARG A 58 1.38 -16.67 -6.63
C ARG A 58 0.68 -16.48 -5.29
N LYS A 59 -0.11 -17.44 -4.84
CA LYS A 59 -1.07 -17.22 -3.75
C LYS A 59 -0.43 -16.71 -2.45
N ASN A 60 0.69 -17.29 -2.06
CA ASN A 60 1.37 -16.89 -0.82
C ASN A 60 1.88 -15.45 -0.89
N TYR A 61 2.41 -15.06 -2.05
CA TYR A 61 2.90 -13.70 -2.25
C TYR A 61 1.77 -12.69 -2.32
N GLN A 62 0.65 -13.06 -2.94
CA GLN A 62 -0.54 -12.21 -2.98
C GLN A 62 -1.10 -11.99 -1.57
N ARG A 63 -1.11 -13.03 -0.74
CA ARG A 63 -1.52 -12.90 0.67
C ARG A 63 -0.60 -11.96 1.45
N LYS A 64 0.70 -12.04 1.20
CA LYS A 64 1.67 -11.13 1.81
C LYS A 64 1.39 -9.68 1.41
N ILE A 65 1.08 -9.45 0.15
CA ILE A 65 0.69 -8.12 -0.34
C ILE A 65 -0.53 -7.61 0.42
N ILE A 66 -1.54 -8.45 0.61
CA ILE A 66 -2.75 -8.10 1.36
C ILE A 66 -2.40 -7.69 2.79
N VAL A 67 -1.56 -8.47 3.47
CA VAL A 67 -1.14 -8.14 4.84
C VAL A 67 -0.44 -6.79 4.88
N ASN A 68 0.45 -6.54 3.93
CA ASN A 68 1.18 -5.28 3.87
C ASN A 68 0.28 -4.08 3.57
N ILE A 69 -0.76 -4.26 2.74
CA ILE A 69 -1.77 -3.22 2.51
C ILE A 69 -2.48 -2.88 3.82
N LYS A 70 -2.86 -3.90 4.59
CA LYS A 70 -3.50 -3.70 5.89
C LYS A 70 -2.56 -3.03 6.89
N MET A 71 -1.27 -3.35 6.84
CA MET A 71 -0.28 -2.68 7.68
C MET A 71 -0.12 -1.22 7.30
N LEU A 72 -0.13 -0.89 6.01
CA LEU A 72 -0.12 0.51 5.58
C LEU A 72 -1.32 1.27 6.14
N ASP A 73 -2.50 0.69 6.02
CA ASP A 73 -3.70 1.32 6.55
C ASP A 73 -3.55 1.58 8.05
N TYR A 74 -3.03 0.60 8.78
CA TYR A 74 -2.86 0.74 10.22
C TYR A 74 -1.86 1.86 10.56
N TYR A 75 -0.75 1.97 9.83
CA TYR A 75 0.23 3.03 10.06
C TYR A 75 -0.39 4.41 9.83
N PHE A 76 -1.15 4.59 8.74
CA PHE A 76 -1.83 5.85 8.48
C PHE A 76 -2.92 6.14 9.51
N TYR A 77 -3.63 5.10 9.94
CA TYR A 77 -4.62 5.23 11.02
C TYR A 77 -3.97 5.75 12.29
N LYS A 78 -2.80 5.24 12.66
CA LYS A 78 -2.06 5.74 13.83
C LYS A 78 -1.68 7.20 13.67
N LEU A 79 -1.24 7.60 12.50
CA LEU A 79 -0.93 9.01 12.23
C LEU A 79 -2.17 9.89 12.44
N TYR A 80 -3.31 9.42 11.99
CA TYR A 80 -4.57 10.14 12.22
C TYR A 80 -4.93 10.18 13.71
N LYS A 81 -4.86 9.06 14.40
CA LYS A 81 -5.22 9.00 15.83
C LYS A 81 -4.29 9.86 16.68
N ASP A 82 -3.04 10.01 16.29
CA ASP A 82 -2.07 10.84 16.99
C ASP A 82 -2.11 12.32 16.53
N ASN A 83 -3.12 12.68 15.73
CA ASN A 83 -3.33 14.04 15.22
C ASN A 83 -2.19 14.55 14.33
N ILE A 84 -1.47 13.64 13.67
CA ILE A 84 -0.37 13.99 12.76
C ILE A 84 -0.90 14.30 11.37
N ILE A 85 -1.95 13.58 10.93
CA ILE A 85 -2.66 13.88 9.69
C ILE A 85 -4.14 14.10 9.99
N LEU A 86 -4.81 14.85 9.11
CA LEU A 86 -6.22 15.14 9.25
C LEU A 86 -7.07 13.91 8.90
N GLU A 87 -8.25 13.83 9.52
CA GLU A 87 -9.19 12.75 9.23
C GLU A 87 -9.53 12.65 7.75
N ILE A 88 -9.72 13.80 7.07
CA ILE A 88 -10.05 13.79 5.64
C ILE A 88 -8.93 13.14 4.82
N ASN A 89 -7.67 13.36 5.21
CA ASN A 89 -6.54 12.76 4.53
C ASN A 89 -6.49 11.25 4.77
N TYR A 90 -6.71 10.83 6.02
CA TYR A 90 -6.76 9.41 6.34
C TYR A 90 -7.89 8.71 5.56
N ASN A 91 -9.07 9.32 5.49
CA ASN A 91 -10.20 8.73 4.78
C ASN A 91 -9.91 8.54 3.30
N LYS A 92 -9.22 9.49 2.67
CA LYS A 92 -8.81 9.36 1.26
C LYS A 92 -7.81 8.23 1.08
N ILE A 93 -6.82 8.13 1.97
CA ILE A 93 -5.82 7.07 1.93
C ILE A 93 -6.49 5.70 2.12
N ASN A 94 -7.36 5.59 3.11
CA ASN A 94 -8.09 4.34 3.37
C ASN A 94 -8.91 3.90 2.16
N ASN A 95 -9.63 4.83 1.54
CA ASN A 95 -10.43 4.52 0.35
C ASN A 95 -9.57 4.04 -0.81
N ASN A 96 -8.40 4.66 -1.02
CA ASN A 96 -7.47 4.24 -2.07
C ASN A 96 -6.90 2.86 -1.77
N LEU A 97 -6.56 2.57 -0.51
CA LEU A 97 -6.06 1.24 -0.11
C LEU A 97 -7.13 0.16 -0.27
N LEU A 98 -8.40 0.49 0.02
CA LEU A 98 -9.49 -0.45 -0.21
C LEU A 98 -9.66 -0.79 -1.68
N THR A 99 -9.52 0.20 -2.56
CA THR A 99 -9.54 -0.03 -4.01
C THR A 99 -8.41 -0.96 -4.43
N ILE A 100 -7.20 -0.70 -3.94
CA ILE A 100 -6.03 -1.54 -4.23
C ILE A 100 -6.25 -2.96 -3.72
N LEU A 101 -6.78 -3.10 -2.50
CA LEU A 101 -7.08 -4.40 -1.92
C LEU A 101 -8.04 -5.21 -2.80
N LYS A 102 -9.10 -4.56 -3.30
CA LYS A 102 -10.05 -5.22 -4.20
C LYS A 102 -9.39 -5.70 -5.48
N LEU A 103 -8.46 -4.90 -6.02
CA LEU A 103 -7.71 -5.29 -7.22
C LEU A 103 -6.82 -6.50 -6.95
N VAL A 104 -6.17 -6.57 -5.77
CA VAL A 104 -5.38 -7.76 -5.41
C VAL A 104 -6.28 -8.99 -5.30
N LEU A 105 -7.44 -8.86 -4.66
CA LEU A 105 -8.39 -9.96 -4.53
C LEU A 105 -8.90 -10.43 -5.89
N GLY A 106 -9.15 -9.48 -6.81
CA GLY A 106 -9.52 -9.83 -8.20
C GLY A 106 -8.41 -10.59 -8.92
N TRP A 107 -7.16 -10.16 -8.71
CA TRP A 107 -5.98 -10.81 -9.30
C TRP A 107 -5.81 -12.24 -8.81
N MET A 108 -6.24 -12.54 -7.59
CA MET A 108 -6.12 -13.88 -6.99
C MET A 108 -7.12 -14.90 -7.57
N LYS A 109 -8.14 -14.45 -8.26
CA LYS A 109 -9.19 -15.33 -8.82
C LYS A 109 -8.75 -16.10 -10.11
#